data_182cba7eca6be076d0bd4f8ed71f883e
#
_entry.id   182cba7eca6be076d0bd4f8ed71f883e
#
_cell.length_a   1.000
_cell.length_b   1.000
_cell.length_c   1.000
_cell.angle_alpha   90.00
_cell.angle_beta   90.00
_cell.angle_gamma   90.00
#
_symmetry.space_group_name_H-M   'P 1'
#
loop_
_entity.id
_entity.type
_entity.pdbx_description
1 polymer ?
#
loop_
_entity_poly.entity_id
_entity_poly.type
_entity_poly.pdbx_seq_one_letter_code
_entity_poly.pdbx_strand_id
1 'polypeptide(L)'
;MGCGVIGGAAAKILSESGAKIVVSDKNERALDKVLLNLSDGRAIVFDASHVEKIKNFIRDVVNFDGLKLDGLVYAVDKNLTAPLADTSLELLQDAMTENFFAFIQAVRVFVSEGIYNAKSSIVAVSNYASLGADKGQIAYGASKAAMDNAIPSIAKEIYSKGIRINSIRPAVVQSDKELSQRERELVAMMQTGTIDPEILAKQIAFLLSESSSGVYGRHFDVRGYLV
;
A
#
# COMPACT_ATOMS: atom_id res chain seq x y z
N MET A 1 5.43 4.16 -1.33
CA MET A 1 6.16 3.00 -1.87
C MET A 1 5.19 2.18 -2.72
N GLY A 2 5.58 1.81 -3.95
CA GLY A 2 4.72 1.15 -4.95
C GLY A 2 3.97 2.17 -5.81
N CYS A 3 4.30 2.24 -7.12
CA CYS A 3 3.73 3.16 -8.11
C CYS A 3 2.80 2.43 -9.11
N GLY A 4 2.23 1.32 -8.69
CA GLY A 4 1.16 0.67 -9.44
C GLY A 4 -0.10 1.54 -9.53
N VAL A 5 -1.18 0.96 -10.01
CA VAL A 5 -2.45 1.66 -10.28
C VAL A 5 -2.94 2.48 -9.07
N ILE A 6 -2.95 1.88 -7.88
CA ILE A 6 -3.43 2.56 -6.66
C ILE A 6 -2.41 3.59 -6.16
N GLY A 7 -1.13 3.20 -6.08
CA GLY A 7 -0.08 4.09 -5.57
C GLY A 7 0.13 5.32 -6.45
N GLY A 8 0.06 5.16 -7.77
CA GLY A 8 0.12 6.27 -8.72
C GLY A 8 -1.06 7.22 -8.59
N ALA A 9 -2.29 6.68 -8.50
CA ALA A 9 -3.49 7.50 -8.28
C ALA A 9 -3.44 8.26 -6.94
N ALA A 10 -2.98 7.60 -5.87
CA ALA A 10 -2.80 8.25 -4.57
C ALA A 10 -1.76 9.39 -4.62
N ALA A 11 -0.62 9.17 -5.28
CA ALA A 11 0.39 10.20 -5.46
C ALA A 11 -0.16 11.43 -6.19
N LYS A 12 -0.95 11.22 -7.25
CA LYS A 12 -1.61 12.30 -8.00
C LYS A 12 -2.56 13.11 -7.10
N ILE A 13 -3.51 12.46 -6.43
CA ILE A 13 -4.49 13.14 -5.57
C ILE A 13 -3.82 13.91 -4.43
N LEU A 14 -2.79 13.34 -3.81
CA LEU A 14 -2.04 14.01 -2.75
C LEU A 14 -1.26 15.22 -3.29
N SER A 15 -0.65 15.11 -4.48
CA SER A 15 0.03 16.23 -5.13
C SER A 15 -0.94 17.36 -5.49
N GLU A 16 -2.11 17.04 -6.04
CA GLU A 16 -3.18 18.00 -6.32
C GLU A 16 -3.68 18.69 -5.05
N SER A 17 -3.56 18.02 -3.89
CA SER A 17 -3.87 18.59 -2.56
C SER A 17 -2.71 19.41 -1.97
N GLY A 18 -1.63 19.64 -2.71
CA GLY A 18 -0.50 20.46 -2.29
C GLY A 18 0.59 19.71 -1.50
N ALA A 19 0.54 18.39 -1.42
CA ALA A 19 1.59 17.63 -0.75
C ALA A 19 2.84 17.50 -1.63
N LYS A 20 4.02 17.57 -1.00
CA LYS A 20 5.28 17.15 -1.61
C LYS A 20 5.37 15.63 -1.60
N ILE A 21 5.59 15.03 -2.75
CA ILE A 21 5.51 13.59 -2.92
C ILE A 21 6.86 12.99 -3.30
N VAL A 22 7.28 11.98 -2.55
CA VAL A 22 8.36 11.09 -3.00
C VAL A 22 7.73 9.73 -3.34
N VAL A 23 7.85 9.34 -4.59
CA VAL A 23 7.39 8.04 -5.09
C VAL A 23 8.55 7.07 -5.23
N SER A 24 8.30 5.79 -4.99
CA SER A 24 9.30 4.74 -5.22
C SER A 24 8.68 3.49 -5.79
N ASP A 25 9.37 2.88 -6.73
CA ASP A 25 9.04 1.59 -7.35
C ASP A 25 10.32 0.98 -7.93
N LYS A 26 10.33 -0.32 -8.16
CA LYS A 26 11.42 -0.98 -8.89
C LYS A 26 11.34 -0.74 -10.41
N ASN A 27 10.18 -0.35 -10.90
CA ASN A 27 9.92 -0.09 -12.31
C ASN A 27 10.06 1.40 -12.62
N GLU A 28 11.18 1.80 -13.22
CA GLU A 28 11.47 3.18 -13.62
C GLU A 28 10.38 3.78 -14.54
N ARG A 29 9.85 3.00 -15.49
CA ARG A 29 8.78 3.47 -16.38
C ARG A 29 7.48 3.79 -15.64
N ALA A 30 7.20 3.07 -14.54
CA ALA A 30 6.05 3.38 -13.70
C ALA A 30 6.28 4.69 -12.93
N LEU A 31 7.49 4.92 -12.46
CA LEU A 31 7.89 6.17 -11.80
C LEU A 31 7.77 7.36 -12.74
N ASP A 32 8.29 7.26 -13.97
CA ASP A 32 8.22 8.33 -14.98
C ASP A 32 6.76 8.72 -15.27
N LYS A 33 5.88 7.73 -15.46
CA LYS A 33 4.45 7.99 -15.69
C LYS A 33 3.80 8.72 -14.52
N VAL A 34 4.14 8.36 -13.29
CA VAL A 34 3.57 8.99 -12.11
C VAL A 34 4.11 10.41 -11.97
N LEU A 35 5.42 10.63 -12.15
CA LEU A 35 6.04 11.96 -12.06
C LEU A 35 5.41 13.01 -12.99
N LEU A 36 4.99 12.62 -14.18
CA LEU A 36 4.30 13.52 -15.14
C LEU A 36 3.01 14.13 -14.58
N ASN A 37 2.44 13.53 -13.54
CA ASN A 37 1.19 13.97 -12.93
C ASN A 37 1.40 14.64 -11.55
N LEU A 38 2.65 14.87 -11.14
CA LEU A 38 2.95 15.51 -9.86
C LEU A 38 3.45 16.94 -10.07
N SER A 39 2.92 17.87 -9.30
CA SER A 39 3.35 19.28 -9.32
C SER A 39 4.69 19.49 -8.58
N ASP A 40 4.87 18.80 -7.45
CA ASP A 40 6.12 18.77 -6.67
C ASP A 40 6.39 17.33 -6.24
N GLY A 41 6.98 16.57 -7.16
CA GLY A 41 7.20 15.13 -6.98
C GLY A 41 8.63 14.72 -7.31
N ARG A 42 9.09 13.69 -6.62
CA ARG A 42 10.39 13.06 -6.85
C ARG A 42 10.27 11.56 -6.89
N ALA A 43 11.15 10.91 -7.64
CA ALA A 43 11.18 9.46 -7.77
C ALA A 43 12.50 8.88 -7.26
N ILE A 44 12.42 7.75 -6.59
CA ILE A 44 13.57 6.94 -6.21
C ILE A 44 13.31 5.50 -6.67
N VAL A 45 14.19 4.98 -7.50
CA VAL A 45 14.13 3.56 -7.89
C VAL A 45 14.50 2.72 -6.68
N PHE A 46 13.55 1.89 -6.22
CA PHE A 46 13.76 1.03 -5.07
C PHE A 46 12.92 -0.25 -5.17
N ASP A 47 13.58 -1.39 -5.00
CA ASP A 47 12.91 -2.69 -4.90
C ASP A 47 12.66 -3.06 -3.44
N ALA A 48 11.40 -3.14 -3.05
CA ALA A 48 10.98 -3.45 -1.70
C ALA A 48 11.37 -4.87 -1.24
N SER A 49 11.72 -5.77 -2.16
CA SER A 49 12.25 -7.10 -1.82
C SER A 49 13.59 -7.04 -1.07
N HIS A 50 14.34 -5.93 -1.23
CA HIS A 50 15.56 -5.67 -0.48
C HIS A 50 15.24 -5.07 0.90
N VAL A 51 14.62 -5.86 1.77
CA VAL A 51 14.12 -5.43 3.08
C VAL A 51 15.22 -4.78 3.94
N GLU A 52 16.45 -5.29 3.86
CA GLU A 52 17.61 -4.77 4.59
C GLU A 52 18.02 -3.35 4.17
N LYS A 53 17.67 -2.94 2.93
CA LYS A 53 17.99 -1.61 2.37
C LYS A 53 16.92 -0.56 2.66
N ILE A 54 15.74 -0.95 3.15
CA ILE A 54 14.62 -0.03 3.42
C ILE A 54 15.03 1.11 4.34
N LYS A 55 15.89 0.85 5.32
CA LYS A 55 16.38 1.89 6.24
C LYS A 55 17.13 3.00 5.48
N ASN A 56 18.06 2.63 4.62
CA ASN A 56 18.83 3.60 3.85
C ASN A 56 17.93 4.33 2.86
N PHE A 57 17.07 3.61 2.14
CA PHE A 57 16.08 4.20 1.23
C PHE A 57 15.22 5.28 1.93
N ILE A 58 14.65 4.99 3.10
CA ILE A 58 13.80 5.97 3.80
C ILE A 58 14.62 7.17 4.30
N ARG A 59 15.87 6.97 4.71
CA ARG A 59 16.78 8.07 5.04
C ARG A 59 17.09 8.95 3.83
N ASP A 60 17.29 8.36 2.65
CA ASP A 60 17.50 9.11 1.42
C ASP A 60 16.27 9.96 1.06
N VAL A 61 15.06 9.44 1.28
CA VAL A 61 13.81 10.21 1.12
C VAL A 61 13.80 11.47 2.00
N VAL A 62 14.17 11.33 3.27
CA VAL A 62 14.19 12.46 4.23
C VAL A 62 15.34 13.43 3.96
N ASN A 63 16.52 12.92 3.64
CA ASN A 63 17.70 13.73 3.40
C ASN A 63 17.57 14.62 2.15
N PHE A 64 16.67 14.24 1.25
CA PHE A 64 16.51 14.94 -0.01
C PHE A 64 16.09 16.41 0.16
N ASP A 65 15.15 16.70 1.06
CA ASP A 65 14.70 18.06 1.39
C ASP A 65 14.98 18.45 2.85
N GLY A 66 15.58 17.56 3.64
CA GLY A 66 15.77 17.75 5.08
C GLY A 66 14.46 17.81 5.87
N LEU A 67 13.34 17.37 5.28
CA LEU A 67 12.01 17.45 5.87
C LEU A 67 11.60 16.11 6.48
N LYS A 68 10.90 16.18 7.60
CA LYS A 68 10.22 15.02 8.17
C LYS A 68 8.97 14.67 7.37
N LEU A 69 8.56 13.40 7.46
CA LEU A 69 7.42 12.87 6.74
C LEU A 69 6.11 13.09 7.50
N ASP A 70 5.07 13.54 6.81
CA ASP A 70 3.70 13.63 7.33
C ASP A 70 2.93 12.34 7.11
N GLY A 71 3.39 11.50 6.18
CA GLY A 71 2.69 10.25 5.88
C GLY A 71 3.53 9.23 5.13
N LEU A 72 3.08 7.99 5.21
CA LEU A 72 3.62 6.86 4.45
C LEU A 72 2.47 6.08 3.81
N VAL A 73 2.49 5.94 2.49
CA VAL A 73 1.61 5.01 1.78
C VAL A 73 2.41 3.79 1.35
N TYR A 74 2.04 2.61 1.84
CA TYR A 74 2.60 1.35 1.42
C TYR A 74 1.65 0.66 0.43
N ALA A 75 1.94 0.76 -0.86
CA ALA A 75 1.14 0.21 -1.96
C ALA A 75 1.92 -0.82 -2.79
N VAL A 76 2.97 -1.40 -2.21
CA VAL A 76 3.69 -2.53 -2.84
C VAL A 76 2.78 -3.75 -2.84
N ASP A 77 2.74 -4.42 -3.98
CA ASP A 77 1.88 -5.59 -4.17
C ASP A 77 2.58 -6.68 -4.97
N LYS A 78 2.79 -7.82 -4.34
CA LYS A 78 3.31 -9.04 -4.96
C LYS A 78 2.17 -10.06 -5.03
N ASN A 79 1.39 -9.98 -6.08
CA ASN A 79 0.27 -10.91 -6.31
C ASN A 79 0.77 -12.17 -7.01
N LEU A 80 1.15 -13.16 -6.21
CA LEU A 80 1.56 -14.49 -6.67
C LEU A 80 0.44 -15.50 -6.44
N THR A 81 0.05 -16.18 -7.51
CA THR A 81 -1.00 -17.20 -7.49
C THR A 81 -0.48 -18.52 -8.05
N ALA A 82 -0.73 -19.61 -7.35
CA ALA A 82 -0.41 -20.97 -7.80
C ALA A 82 -1.35 -21.97 -7.13
N PRO A 83 -1.70 -23.08 -7.81
CA PRO A 83 -2.36 -24.21 -7.15
C PRO A 83 -1.54 -24.71 -5.95
N LEU A 84 -2.20 -25.33 -4.98
CA LEU A 84 -1.49 -25.85 -3.78
C LEU A 84 -0.29 -26.73 -4.13
N ALA A 85 -0.42 -27.59 -5.13
CA ALA A 85 0.66 -28.49 -5.55
C ALA A 85 1.91 -27.76 -6.08
N ASP A 86 1.73 -26.55 -6.61
CA ASP A 86 2.79 -25.71 -7.19
C ASP A 86 3.21 -24.56 -6.26
N THR A 87 2.62 -24.46 -5.07
CA THR A 87 2.94 -23.44 -4.08
C THR A 87 4.25 -23.79 -3.38
N SER A 88 5.38 -23.38 -3.97
CA SER A 88 6.71 -23.61 -3.40
C SER A 88 6.99 -22.74 -2.17
N LEU A 89 7.99 -23.12 -1.38
CA LEU A 89 8.47 -22.31 -0.27
C LEU A 89 8.99 -20.95 -0.75
N GLU A 90 9.66 -20.91 -1.89
CA GLU A 90 10.16 -19.68 -2.52
C GLU A 90 9.00 -18.71 -2.85
N LEU A 91 7.93 -19.22 -3.46
CA LEU A 91 6.74 -18.43 -3.78
C LEU A 91 6.08 -17.85 -2.51
N LEU A 92 6.02 -18.63 -1.42
CA LEU A 92 5.55 -18.16 -0.12
C LEU A 92 6.45 -17.07 0.46
N GLN A 93 7.77 -17.28 0.42
CA GLN A 93 8.77 -16.33 0.91
C GLN A 93 8.71 -15.01 0.13
N ASP A 94 8.61 -15.05 -1.19
CA ASP A 94 8.51 -13.88 -2.04
C ASP A 94 7.28 -13.03 -1.71
N ALA A 95 6.11 -13.68 -1.60
CA ALA A 95 4.88 -12.98 -1.23
C ALA A 95 5.00 -12.34 0.16
N MET A 96 5.52 -13.06 1.14
CA MET A 96 5.74 -12.55 2.50
C MET A 96 6.77 -11.42 2.53
N THR A 97 7.84 -11.53 1.75
CA THR A 97 8.92 -10.54 1.73
C THR A 97 8.42 -9.18 1.25
N GLU A 98 7.79 -9.12 0.08
CA GLU A 98 7.33 -7.84 -0.48
C GLU A 98 6.06 -7.33 0.20
N ASN A 99 5.08 -8.20 0.51
CA ASN A 99 3.80 -7.72 1.06
C ASN A 99 3.85 -7.47 2.58
N PHE A 100 4.62 -8.25 3.34
CA PHE A 100 4.59 -8.17 4.80
C PHE A 100 5.91 -7.72 5.42
N PHE A 101 7.04 -8.39 5.16
CA PHE A 101 8.30 -8.03 5.85
C PHE A 101 8.78 -6.64 5.46
N ALA A 102 8.69 -6.27 4.19
CA ALA A 102 9.04 -4.94 3.72
C ALA A 102 8.11 -3.86 4.31
N PHE A 103 6.81 -4.16 4.43
CA PHE A 103 5.85 -3.28 5.10
C PHE A 103 6.25 -3.05 6.57
N ILE A 104 6.47 -4.12 7.33
CA ILE A 104 6.86 -4.02 8.74
C ILE A 104 8.17 -3.24 8.88
N GLN A 105 9.15 -3.50 8.02
CA GLN A 105 10.43 -2.79 8.06
C GLN A 105 10.26 -1.30 7.74
N ALA A 106 9.44 -0.94 6.76
CA ALA A 106 9.16 0.46 6.42
C ALA A 106 8.50 1.19 7.59
N VAL A 107 7.48 0.60 8.22
CA VAL A 107 6.81 1.16 9.40
C VAL A 107 7.78 1.27 10.57
N ARG A 108 8.58 0.23 10.83
CA ARG A 108 9.57 0.22 11.90
C ARG A 108 10.59 1.36 11.73
N VAL A 109 11.12 1.54 10.53
CA VAL A 109 12.08 2.61 10.24
C VAL A 109 11.42 3.98 10.38
N PHE A 110 10.23 4.17 9.83
CA PHE A 110 9.46 5.41 9.96
C PHE A 110 9.34 5.83 11.43
N VAL A 111 9.02 4.89 12.32
CA VAL A 111 8.81 5.16 13.75
C VAL A 111 10.13 5.28 14.53
N SER A 112 11.09 4.36 14.31
CA SER A 112 12.30 4.27 15.12
C SER A 112 13.34 5.35 14.82
N GLU A 113 13.40 5.87 13.60
CA GLU A 113 14.35 6.91 13.21
C GLU A 113 13.85 8.34 13.52
N GLY A 114 12.60 8.48 14.01
CA GLY A 114 12.06 9.79 14.37
C GLY A 114 11.89 10.76 13.19
N ILE A 115 11.70 10.21 12.00
CA ILE A 115 11.64 10.97 10.73
C ILE A 115 10.24 11.46 10.38
N TYR A 116 9.32 11.38 11.30
CA TYR A 116 7.91 11.77 11.15
C TYR A 116 7.60 13.09 11.86
N ASN A 117 6.59 13.79 11.37
CA ASN A 117 5.98 14.93 12.06
C ASN A 117 4.91 14.46 13.06
N ALA A 118 4.55 15.31 14.01
CA ALA A 118 3.40 15.07 14.86
C ALA A 118 2.12 14.93 14.01
N LYS A 119 1.22 14.03 14.41
CA LYS A 119 -0.02 13.69 13.70
C LYS A 119 0.17 12.98 12.35
N SER A 120 1.34 12.39 12.11
CA SER A 120 1.60 11.60 10.90
C SER A 120 0.65 10.42 10.76
N SER A 121 0.45 9.97 9.53
CA SER A 121 -0.42 8.82 9.23
C SER A 121 0.21 7.85 8.25
N ILE A 122 0.00 6.56 8.50
CA ILE A 122 0.45 5.46 7.64
C ILE A 122 -0.77 4.78 7.05
N VAL A 123 -0.78 4.57 5.74
CA VAL A 123 -1.84 3.84 5.05
C VAL A 123 -1.23 2.67 4.29
N ALA A 124 -1.65 1.46 4.64
CA ALA A 124 -1.28 0.23 3.94
C ALA A 124 -2.35 -0.15 2.92
N VAL A 125 -1.94 -0.50 1.71
CA VAL A 125 -2.82 -1.09 0.70
C VAL A 125 -2.76 -2.61 0.84
N SER A 126 -3.76 -3.16 1.51
CA SER A 126 -3.99 -4.59 1.62
C SER A 126 -4.80 -5.09 0.42
N ASN A 127 -5.57 -6.15 0.59
CA ASN A 127 -6.47 -6.67 -0.44
C ASN A 127 -7.61 -7.45 0.23
N TYR A 128 -8.74 -7.54 -0.45
CA TYR A 128 -9.89 -8.32 0.01
C TYR A 128 -9.58 -9.80 0.22
N ALA A 129 -8.55 -10.34 -0.46
CA ALA A 129 -8.03 -11.69 -0.26
C ALA A 129 -7.49 -11.96 1.15
N SER A 130 -7.23 -10.92 1.95
CA SER A 130 -6.82 -11.06 3.36
C SER A 130 -7.94 -11.62 4.25
N LEU A 131 -9.20 -11.44 3.85
CA LEU A 131 -10.38 -11.92 4.60
C LEU A 131 -10.73 -13.39 4.29
N GLY A 132 -10.34 -13.85 3.11
CA GLY A 132 -10.57 -15.21 2.65
C GLY A 132 -10.03 -15.35 1.25
N ALA A 133 -8.90 -16.00 1.14
CA ALA A 133 -8.24 -16.24 -0.13
C ALA A 133 -8.97 -17.30 -0.93
N ASP A 134 -9.05 -17.10 -2.23
CA ASP A 134 -9.61 -18.05 -3.18
C ASP A 134 -8.58 -19.13 -3.60
N LYS A 135 -9.02 -20.07 -4.43
CA LYS A 135 -8.13 -21.09 -5.00
C LYS A 135 -6.91 -20.44 -5.65
N GLY A 136 -5.73 -20.98 -5.36
CA GLY A 136 -4.45 -20.48 -5.90
C GLY A 136 -3.90 -19.22 -5.20
N GLN A 137 -4.53 -18.70 -4.16
CA GLN A 137 -4.07 -17.49 -3.46
C GLN A 137 -3.44 -17.74 -2.09
N ILE A 138 -2.98 -18.93 -1.82
CA ILE A 138 -2.44 -19.29 -0.50
C ILE A 138 -1.37 -18.29 -0.08
N ALA A 139 -0.34 -18.07 -0.90
CA ALA A 139 0.76 -17.16 -0.58
C ALA A 139 0.30 -15.70 -0.49
N TYR A 140 -0.45 -15.26 -1.49
CA TYR A 140 -0.94 -13.87 -1.55
C TYR A 140 -1.88 -13.54 -0.40
N GLY A 141 -2.94 -14.33 -0.21
CA GLY A 141 -3.92 -14.11 0.85
C GLY A 141 -3.29 -14.16 2.23
N ALA A 142 -2.41 -15.14 2.49
CA ALA A 142 -1.69 -15.23 3.76
C ALA A 142 -0.81 -14.00 4.02
N SER A 143 -0.09 -13.49 3.01
CA SER A 143 0.77 -12.31 3.18
C SER A 143 -0.04 -11.03 3.46
N LYS A 144 -1.19 -10.86 2.81
CA LYS A 144 -2.09 -9.72 3.07
C LYS A 144 -2.81 -9.85 4.41
N ALA A 145 -3.19 -11.08 4.81
CA ALA A 145 -3.75 -11.34 6.14
C ALA A 145 -2.72 -11.05 7.26
N ALA A 146 -1.45 -11.40 7.06
CA ALA A 146 -0.38 -11.06 7.99
C ALA A 146 -0.23 -9.54 8.15
N MET A 147 -0.25 -8.77 7.05
CA MET A 147 -0.25 -7.31 7.07
C MET A 147 -1.43 -6.77 7.88
N ASP A 148 -2.65 -7.21 7.59
CA ASP A 148 -3.85 -6.74 8.27
C ASP A 148 -3.83 -7.08 9.76
N ASN A 149 -3.42 -8.29 10.12
CA ASN A 149 -3.34 -8.70 11.53
C ASN A 149 -2.35 -7.85 12.33
N ALA A 150 -1.24 -7.39 11.72
CA ALA A 150 -0.24 -6.56 12.39
C ALA A 150 -0.72 -5.13 12.66
N ILE A 151 -1.57 -4.56 11.81
CA ILE A 151 -1.97 -3.14 11.88
C ILE A 151 -2.61 -2.74 13.22
N PRO A 152 -3.58 -3.47 13.81
CA PRO A 152 -4.14 -3.10 15.11
C PRO A 152 -3.11 -3.15 16.25
N SER A 153 -2.15 -4.07 16.19
CA SER A 153 -1.06 -4.15 17.17
C SER A 153 -0.13 -2.95 17.05
N ILE A 154 0.35 -2.67 15.84
CA ILE A 154 1.20 -1.50 15.55
C ILE A 154 0.49 -0.22 15.99
N ALA A 155 -0.80 -0.06 15.67
CA ALA A 155 -1.56 1.13 16.02
C ALA A 155 -1.54 1.42 17.53
N LYS A 156 -1.67 0.39 18.37
CA LYS A 156 -1.59 0.53 19.83
C LYS A 156 -0.21 0.97 20.31
N GLU A 157 0.86 0.51 19.65
CA GLU A 157 2.23 0.86 20.02
C GLU A 157 2.63 2.28 19.64
N ILE A 158 2.12 2.78 18.49
CA ILE A 158 2.55 4.07 17.94
C ILE A 158 1.60 5.23 18.23
N TYR A 159 0.40 4.94 18.74
CA TYR A 159 -0.61 5.98 19.01
C TYR A 159 -0.10 7.08 19.96
N SER A 160 0.61 6.70 21.01
CA SER A 160 1.20 7.66 21.97
C SER A 160 2.27 8.57 21.35
N LYS A 161 2.77 8.22 20.17
CA LYS A 161 3.71 9.05 19.37
C LYS A 161 2.98 10.03 18.43
N GLY A 162 1.65 10.03 18.43
CA GLY A 162 0.84 10.83 17.53
C GLY A 162 0.80 10.30 16.11
N ILE A 163 1.12 9.02 15.89
CA ILE A 163 1.11 8.36 14.58
C ILE A 163 -0.12 7.47 14.47
N ARG A 164 -0.85 7.57 13.38
CA ARG A 164 -1.96 6.69 13.05
C ARG A 164 -1.53 5.69 11.97
N ILE A 165 -2.12 4.50 11.98
CA ILE A 165 -1.95 3.52 10.92
C ILE A 165 -3.29 2.85 10.63
N ASN A 166 -3.62 2.72 9.34
CA ASN A 166 -4.82 2.05 8.85
C ASN A 166 -4.53 1.30 7.55
N SER A 167 -5.43 0.42 7.12
CA SER A 167 -5.36 -0.16 5.77
C SER A 167 -6.65 0.03 4.99
N ILE A 168 -6.51 0.00 3.66
CA ILE A 168 -7.62 -0.21 2.73
C ILE A 168 -7.49 -1.60 2.13
N ARG A 169 -8.62 -2.27 1.94
CA ARG A 169 -8.75 -3.62 1.36
C ARG A 169 -9.59 -3.58 0.10
N PRO A 170 -9.02 -3.17 -1.04
CA PRO A 170 -9.75 -3.18 -2.30
C PRO A 170 -10.01 -4.61 -2.77
N ALA A 171 -11.18 -4.82 -3.40
CA ALA A 171 -11.46 -6.03 -4.16
C ALA A 171 -10.80 -5.94 -5.55
N VAL A 172 -11.57 -5.81 -6.62
CA VAL A 172 -11.03 -5.74 -8.00
C VAL A 172 -10.91 -4.29 -8.44
N VAL A 173 -9.69 -3.86 -8.72
CA VAL A 173 -9.38 -2.48 -9.13
C VAL A 173 -9.26 -2.39 -10.64
N GLN A 174 -9.88 -1.40 -11.24
CA GLN A 174 -9.77 -1.12 -12.65
C GLN A 174 -8.32 -0.78 -13.04
N SER A 175 -7.87 -1.34 -14.15
CA SER A 175 -6.55 -1.06 -14.73
C SER A 175 -6.63 -1.13 -16.26
N ASP A 176 -5.53 -0.76 -16.93
CA ASP A 176 -5.40 -0.88 -18.38
C ASP A 176 -5.35 -2.36 -18.86
N LYS A 177 -5.29 -3.32 -17.94
CA LYS A 177 -5.27 -4.73 -18.26
C LYS A 177 -6.69 -5.29 -18.26
N GLU A 178 -6.92 -6.24 -19.15
CA GLU A 178 -8.16 -7.04 -19.09
C GLU A 178 -8.23 -7.80 -17.76
N LEU A 179 -9.46 -7.89 -17.23
CA LEU A 179 -9.70 -8.68 -16.04
C LEU A 179 -9.36 -10.15 -16.31
N SER A 180 -8.62 -10.76 -15.40
CA SER A 180 -8.43 -12.20 -15.39
C SER A 180 -9.79 -12.91 -15.19
N GLN A 181 -9.86 -14.19 -15.59
CA GLN A 181 -11.08 -14.98 -15.37
C GLN A 181 -11.55 -14.89 -13.92
N ARG A 182 -10.64 -14.98 -12.99
CA ARG A 182 -10.89 -14.91 -11.57
C ARG A 182 -11.45 -13.54 -11.11
N GLU A 183 -10.88 -12.43 -11.59
CA GLU A 183 -11.40 -11.10 -11.26
C GLU A 183 -12.82 -10.93 -11.79
N ARG A 184 -13.13 -11.48 -12.97
CA ARG A 184 -14.51 -11.52 -13.49
C ARG A 184 -15.44 -12.34 -12.59
N GLU A 185 -15.00 -13.51 -12.13
CA GLU A 185 -15.77 -14.35 -11.21
C GLU A 185 -16.00 -13.64 -9.86
N LEU A 186 -14.99 -12.97 -9.32
CA LEU A 186 -15.12 -12.22 -8.08
C LEU A 186 -16.10 -11.05 -8.21
N VAL A 187 -15.99 -10.28 -9.28
CA VAL A 187 -16.92 -9.18 -9.59
C VAL A 187 -18.36 -9.70 -9.70
N ALA A 188 -18.56 -10.81 -10.40
CA ALA A 188 -19.87 -11.43 -10.55
C ALA A 188 -20.43 -11.95 -9.21
N MET A 189 -19.61 -12.61 -8.40
CA MET A 189 -19.98 -13.14 -7.08
C MET A 189 -20.36 -12.01 -6.11
N MET A 190 -19.62 -10.91 -6.13
CA MET A 190 -19.89 -9.77 -5.26
C MET A 190 -21.03 -8.88 -5.76
N GLN A 191 -21.52 -9.10 -6.97
CA GLN A 191 -22.50 -8.23 -7.65
C GLN A 191 -22.07 -6.76 -7.67
N THR A 192 -20.78 -6.53 -7.87
CA THR A 192 -20.18 -5.18 -7.90
C THR A 192 -19.40 -4.98 -9.20
N GLY A 193 -19.20 -3.73 -9.57
CA GLY A 193 -18.24 -3.37 -10.63
C GLY A 193 -16.79 -3.40 -10.12
N THR A 194 -15.88 -3.07 -11.01
CA THR A 194 -14.48 -2.77 -10.63
C THR A 194 -14.40 -1.42 -9.91
N ILE A 195 -13.37 -1.25 -9.10
CA ILE A 195 -13.14 -0.02 -8.34
C ILE A 195 -12.27 0.92 -9.18
N ASP A 196 -12.72 2.15 -9.37
CA ASP A 196 -11.88 3.20 -9.91
C ASP A 196 -10.72 3.51 -8.94
N PRO A 197 -9.45 3.49 -9.41
CA PRO A 197 -8.30 3.82 -8.57
C PRO A 197 -8.40 5.17 -7.87
N GLU A 198 -9.08 6.15 -8.47
CA GLU A 198 -9.26 7.48 -7.89
C GLU A 198 -10.11 7.44 -6.60
N ILE A 199 -11.07 6.53 -6.50
CA ILE A 199 -11.86 6.33 -5.28
C ILE A 199 -10.95 5.88 -4.14
N LEU A 200 -10.05 4.91 -4.40
CA LEU A 200 -9.09 4.45 -3.42
C LEU A 200 -8.10 5.55 -3.04
N ALA A 201 -7.65 6.33 -4.02
CA ALA A 201 -6.76 7.47 -3.79
C ALA A 201 -7.39 8.53 -2.88
N LYS A 202 -8.67 8.85 -3.07
CA LYS A 202 -9.41 9.77 -2.19
C LYS A 202 -9.56 9.23 -0.76
N GLN A 203 -9.77 7.93 -0.60
CA GLN A 203 -9.81 7.28 0.72
C GLN A 203 -8.43 7.29 1.39
N ILE A 204 -7.36 7.05 0.64
CA ILE A 204 -5.99 7.16 1.14
C ILE A 204 -5.72 8.60 1.61
N ALA A 205 -6.07 9.60 0.80
CA ALA A 205 -5.91 11.01 1.16
C ALA A 205 -6.70 11.37 2.43
N PHE A 206 -7.94 10.89 2.56
CA PHE A 206 -8.72 11.05 3.79
C PHE A 206 -8.01 10.43 5.00
N LEU A 207 -7.52 9.20 4.89
CA LEU A 207 -6.84 8.50 6.00
C LEU A 207 -5.51 9.15 6.38
N LEU A 208 -4.86 9.85 5.46
CA LEU A 208 -3.65 10.64 5.75
C LEU A 208 -3.98 12.00 6.39
N SER A 209 -5.14 12.56 6.12
CA SER A 209 -5.54 13.90 6.56
C SER A 209 -5.93 13.94 8.06
N GLU A 210 -6.00 15.17 8.61
CA GLU A 210 -6.52 15.40 9.96
C GLU A 210 -8.01 15.06 10.12
N SER A 211 -8.77 15.03 9.02
CA SER A 211 -10.19 14.64 9.04
C SER A 211 -10.42 13.21 9.55
N SER A 212 -9.39 12.37 9.53
CA SER A 212 -9.41 11.01 10.07
C SER A 212 -8.70 10.86 11.42
N SER A 213 -8.55 11.95 12.20
CA SER A 213 -7.77 11.96 13.45
C SER A 213 -8.21 10.94 14.50
N GLY A 214 -9.49 10.57 14.53
CA GLY A 214 -10.04 9.52 15.40
C GLY A 214 -9.96 8.10 14.84
N VAL A 215 -9.38 7.91 13.65
CA VAL A 215 -9.36 6.62 12.95
C VAL A 215 -7.95 6.04 12.98
N TYR A 216 -7.78 4.93 13.71
CA TYR A 216 -6.50 4.21 13.79
C TYR A 216 -6.71 2.71 14.04
N GLY A 217 -5.82 1.90 13.52
CA GLY A 217 -5.87 0.44 13.62
C GLY A 217 -7.08 -0.19 12.91
N ARG A 218 -7.59 0.47 11.85
CA ARG A 218 -8.80 0.06 11.14
C ARG A 218 -8.48 -0.40 9.72
N HIS A 219 -9.39 -1.24 9.21
CA HIS A 219 -9.37 -1.75 7.86
C HIS A 219 -10.63 -1.27 7.14
N PHE A 220 -10.45 -0.76 5.92
CA PHE A 220 -11.55 -0.25 5.09
C PHE A 220 -11.74 -1.15 3.88
N ASP A 221 -12.84 -1.90 3.87
CA ASP A 221 -13.21 -2.75 2.75
C ASP A 221 -13.82 -1.92 1.63
N VAL A 222 -13.25 -2.03 0.43
CA VAL A 222 -13.74 -1.35 -0.77
C VAL A 222 -14.06 -2.39 -1.82
N ARG A 223 -15.35 -2.53 -2.14
CA ARG A 223 -15.86 -3.63 -2.98
C ARG A 223 -16.25 -3.21 -4.40
N GLY A 224 -16.27 -1.94 -4.70
CA GLY A 224 -16.81 -1.39 -5.94
C GLY A 224 -18.27 -0.96 -5.82
N TYR A 225 -18.82 -0.47 -6.92
CA TYR A 225 -20.23 -0.06 -6.97
C TYR A 225 -21.14 -1.27 -7.10
N LEU A 226 -22.32 -1.20 -6.50
CA LEU A 226 -23.42 -2.13 -6.80
C LEU A 226 -23.85 -1.93 -8.25
N VAL A 227 -24.00 -3.02 -9.00
CA VAL A 227 -24.46 -3.04 -10.40
C VAL A 227 -25.92 -3.44 -10.44
#